data_6f5f1e4e5cdd795b2bc62bd936fd241e
#
_entry.id   6f5f1e4e5cdd795b2bc62bd936fd241e
#
_cell.length_a   1.000
_cell.length_b   1.000
_cell.length_c   1.000
_cell.angle_alpha   90.00
_cell.angle_beta   90.00
_cell.angle_gamma   90.00
#
_symmetry.space_group_name_H-M   'P 1'
#
loop_
_entity.id
_entity.type
_entity.pdbx_description
1 polymer ?
#
loop_
_entity_poly.entity_id
_entity_poly.type
_entity_poly.pdbx_seq_one_letter_code
_entity_poly.pdbx_strand_id
1 'polypeptide(L)'
;MPTPSLASLPIRRLTLRDQAACADLSEDRGWPREEHKWGFLLTAGKGYGIDDPDGGLVSACVVTEYGPQDPALAAIGMVLVAGRHARQGVGRRLMRHVVSAMGATPLTLHATPYGRPLYEELGFKVTGRAEMVRGYFTAGGPEPRVATRAATAEDLTAILRLDEQVFGADRTHIVTRLPAFADQLRVAEEGGQIIGYAAAWPNMDTHVVGPLIARDTSVAQALIASLAARTDRPLRTDIDVRHEELLTWVKERGLESLAFNSVMSYGITELPGDWSRRFAPVTVAAG
;
A
#
# COMPACT_ATOMS: atom_id res chain seq x y z
N MET A 1 13.61 38.98 7.42
CA MET A 1 12.24 38.89 6.92
C MET A 1 11.45 38.06 7.90
N PRO A 2 10.19 38.39 8.22
CA PRO A 2 9.39 37.48 9.07
C PRO A 2 9.23 36.13 8.37
N THR A 3 9.41 35.04 9.12
CA THR A 3 9.20 33.67 8.61
C THR A 3 7.75 33.54 8.11
N PRO A 4 7.51 33.05 6.90
CA PRO A 4 6.15 32.93 6.39
C PRO A 4 5.33 31.99 7.27
N SER A 5 4.07 32.32 7.50
CA SER A 5 3.16 31.47 8.24
C SER A 5 2.98 30.12 7.50
N LEU A 6 2.95 29.01 8.23
CA LEU A 6 2.68 27.68 7.65
C LEU A 6 1.40 27.66 6.80
N ALA A 7 0.42 28.47 7.14
CA ALA A 7 -0.83 28.59 6.39
C ALA A 7 -0.64 29.19 5.00
N SER A 8 0.41 30.01 4.79
CA SER A 8 0.70 30.71 3.51
C SER A 8 1.67 29.94 2.60
N LEU A 9 2.36 28.92 3.11
CA LEU A 9 3.29 28.13 2.29
C LEU A 9 2.53 27.36 1.19
N PRO A 10 3.02 27.37 -0.08
CA PRO A 10 2.32 26.72 -1.17
C PRO A 10 2.35 25.18 -1.02
N ILE A 11 1.26 24.52 -1.43
CA ILE A 11 1.25 23.09 -1.68
C ILE A 11 1.72 22.90 -3.12
N ARG A 12 2.75 22.07 -3.32
CA ARG A 12 3.29 21.79 -4.65
C ARG A 12 3.28 20.29 -4.98
N ARG A 13 3.52 20.00 -6.25
CA ARG A 13 3.78 18.63 -6.71
C ARG A 13 5.15 18.17 -6.22
N LEU A 14 5.17 16.94 -5.69
CA LEU A 14 6.40 16.20 -5.40
C LEU A 14 6.74 15.28 -6.57
N THR A 15 8.01 15.07 -6.79
CA THR A 15 8.60 14.24 -7.86
C THR A 15 9.65 13.31 -7.27
N LEU A 16 10.29 12.49 -8.09
CA LEU A 16 11.44 11.67 -7.67
C LEU A 16 12.60 12.49 -7.09
N ARG A 17 12.72 13.78 -7.42
CA ARG A 17 13.74 14.67 -6.83
C ARG A 17 13.49 14.92 -5.34
N ASP A 18 12.27 14.73 -4.88
CA ASP A 18 11.86 14.92 -3.49
C ASP A 18 11.94 13.62 -2.66
N GLN A 19 12.35 12.50 -3.27
CA GLN A 19 12.37 11.17 -2.64
C GLN A 19 13.14 11.17 -1.32
N ALA A 20 14.34 11.74 -1.28
CA ALA A 20 15.14 11.82 -0.07
C ALA A 20 14.44 12.63 1.03
N ALA A 21 13.91 13.82 0.70
CA ALA A 21 13.19 14.66 1.67
C ALA A 21 11.89 13.99 2.19
N CYS A 22 11.21 13.20 1.35
CA CYS A 22 10.07 12.38 1.77
C CYS A 22 10.49 11.26 2.73
N ALA A 23 11.64 10.63 2.47
CA ALA A 23 12.20 9.59 3.33
C ALA A 23 12.66 10.16 4.68
N ASP A 24 13.31 11.34 4.69
CA ASP A 24 13.67 12.09 5.90
C ASP A 24 12.41 12.42 6.74
N LEU A 25 11.32 12.81 6.08
CA LEU A 25 10.07 13.09 6.75
C LEU A 25 9.44 11.82 7.37
N SER A 26 9.59 10.65 6.76
CA SER A 26 9.17 9.37 7.35
C SER A 26 9.95 9.10 8.64
N GLU A 27 11.26 9.26 8.60
CA GLU A 27 12.16 9.05 9.74
C GLU A 27 11.87 10.02 10.89
N ASP A 28 11.61 11.31 10.60
CA ASP A 28 11.16 12.32 11.58
C ASP A 28 9.86 11.90 12.30
N ARG A 29 9.03 11.08 11.65
CA ARG A 29 7.80 10.56 12.23
C ARG A 29 7.96 9.19 12.91
N GLY A 30 9.19 8.70 13.07
CA GLY A 30 9.49 7.40 13.64
C GLY A 30 9.11 6.22 12.73
N TRP A 31 8.92 6.48 11.44
CA TRP A 31 8.70 5.44 10.44
C TRP A 31 10.03 5.03 9.80
N PRO A 32 10.13 3.81 9.26
CA PRO A 32 11.27 3.46 8.43
C PRO A 32 11.45 4.44 7.28
N ARG A 33 12.69 4.68 6.86
CA ARG A 33 13.03 5.62 5.79
C ARG A 33 12.40 5.26 4.44
N GLU A 34 12.23 3.99 4.14
CA GLU A 34 11.48 3.40 3.01
C GLU A 34 11.67 4.10 1.65
N GLU A 35 12.91 4.49 1.30
CA GLU A 35 13.21 5.19 0.03
C GLU A 35 12.71 4.43 -1.19
N HIS A 36 12.85 3.10 -1.20
CA HIS A 36 12.39 2.24 -2.29
C HIS A 36 10.87 2.39 -2.52
N LYS A 37 10.09 2.37 -1.43
CA LYS A 37 8.64 2.60 -1.49
C LYS A 37 8.30 4.03 -1.95
N TRP A 38 9.00 5.04 -1.44
CA TRP A 38 8.79 6.42 -1.89
C TRP A 38 9.05 6.59 -3.39
N GLY A 39 10.16 6.01 -3.89
CA GLY A 39 10.47 6.04 -5.33
C GLY A 39 9.36 5.42 -6.17
N PHE A 40 8.86 4.26 -5.76
CA PHE A 40 7.74 3.59 -6.42
C PHE A 40 6.48 4.46 -6.43
N LEU A 41 6.08 4.99 -5.27
CA LEU A 41 4.86 5.80 -5.12
C LEU A 41 4.93 7.12 -5.89
N LEU A 42 6.07 7.82 -5.87
CA LEU A 42 6.27 9.06 -6.62
C LEU A 42 6.34 8.85 -8.14
N THR A 43 6.71 7.65 -8.58
CA THR A 43 6.71 7.28 -10.01
C THR A 43 5.32 6.89 -10.49
N ALA A 44 4.56 6.17 -9.66
CA ALA A 44 3.28 5.61 -10.03
C ALA A 44 2.10 6.53 -9.72
N GLY A 45 2.27 7.47 -8.77
CA GLY A 45 1.22 8.36 -8.29
C GLY A 45 1.57 9.84 -8.40
N LYS A 46 0.75 10.64 -7.76
CA LYS A 46 0.87 12.10 -7.68
C LYS A 46 1.27 12.50 -6.26
N GLY A 47 2.55 12.87 -6.04
CA GLY A 47 3.01 13.44 -4.78
C GLY A 47 2.52 14.88 -4.56
N TYR A 48 2.16 15.24 -3.34
CA TYR A 48 1.87 16.59 -2.90
C TYR A 48 2.63 16.89 -1.61
N GLY A 49 3.16 18.09 -1.47
CA GLY A 49 3.90 18.48 -0.27
C GLY A 49 4.01 19.98 -0.09
N ILE A 50 4.53 20.36 1.06
CA ILE A 50 4.82 21.74 1.45
C ILE A 50 6.30 21.78 1.83
N ASP A 51 7.05 22.68 1.18
CA ASP A 51 8.46 22.90 1.52
C ASP A 51 8.57 23.62 2.87
N ASP A 52 9.56 23.23 3.65
CA ASP A 52 9.91 23.94 4.86
C ASP A 52 10.94 25.04 4.53
N PRO A 53 10.69 26.28 4.95
CA PRO A 53 11.66 27.38 4.77
C PRO A 53 13.04 27.10 5.38
N ASP A 54 13.09 26.26 6.41
CA ASP A 54 14.31 25.86 7.09
C ASP A 54 14.97 24.60 6.47
N GLY A 55 14.41 24.10 5.36
CA GLY A 55 14.87 22.95 4.59
C GLY A 55 14.05 21.67 4.83
N GLY A 56 13.97 20.85 3.80
CA GLY A 56 13.14 19.63 3.77
C GLY A 56 11.66 19.90 3.53
N LEU A 57 10.80 19.05 4.08
CA LEU A 57 9.35 19.13 3.91
C LEU A 57 8.63 19.36 5.25
N VAL A 58 7.68 20.27 5.24
CA VAL A 58 6.66 20.45 6.30
C VAL A 58 5.70 19.26 6.28
N SER A 59 5.29 18.82 5.09
CA SER A 59 4.35 17.73 4.90
C SER A 59 4.44 17.10 3.52
N ALA A 60 4.03 15.83 3.43
CA ALA A 60 3.93 15.09 2.18
C ALA A 60 2.71 14.17 2.18
N CYS A 61 2.24 13.80 0.99
CA CYS A 61 1.37 12.66 0.72
C CYS A 61 1.50 12.23 -0.74
N VAL A 62 1.00 11.03 -1.05
CA VAL A 62 0.88 10.52 -2.42
C VAL A 62 -0.54 10.11 -2.68
N VAL A 63 -1.03 10.39 -3.89
CA VAL A 63 -2.31 9.92 -4.43
C VAL A 63 -2.03 9.03 -5.62
N THR A 64 -2.56 7.82 -5.62
CA THR A 64 -2.47 6.88 -6.73
C THR A 64 -3.86 6.69 -7.31
N GLU A 65 -4.06 7.11 -8.54
CA GLU A 65 -5.35 7.05 -9.25
C GLU A 65 -5.43 5.73 -10.04
N TYR A 66 -6.58 5.08 -10.03
CA TYR A 66 -6.86 3.83 -10.72
C TYR A 66 -7.95 4.02 -11.76
N GLY A 67 -7.64 3.69 -13.01
CA GLY A 67 -8.40 4.00 -14.21
C GLY A 67 -7.72 5.11 -15.01
N PRO A 68 -7.57 4.92 -16.36
CA PRO A 68 -6.69 5.78 -17.15
C PRO A 68 -7.25 7.17 -17.47
N GLN A 69 -8.56 7.34 -17.59
CA GLN A 69 -9.18 8.62 -18.02
C GLN A 69 -10.25 9.14 -17.06
N ASP A 70 -10.96 8.23 -16.40
CA ASP A 70 -11.96 8.55 -15.38
C ASP A 70 -11.69 7.62 -14.19
N PRO A 71 -10.85 8.05 -13.24
CA PRO A 71 -10.43 7.18 -12.14
C PRO A 71 -11.64 6.68 -11.35
N ALA A 72 -11.85 5.36 -11.37
CA ALA A 72 -12.88 4.71 -10.58
C ALA A 72 -12.60 4.81 -9.07
N LEU A 73 -11.34 5.01 -8.71
CA LEU A 73 -10.86 5.09 -7.32
C LEU A 73 -9.50 5.77 -7.28
N ALA A 74 -9.18 6.46 -6.18
CA ALA A 74 -7.81 6.87 -5.89
C ALA A 74 -7.43 6.51 -4.44
N ALA A 75 -6.23 5.97 -4.25
CA ALA A 75 -5.68 5.69 -2.93
C ALA A 75 -4.79 6.85 -2.46
N ILE A 76 -4.95 7.24 -1.19
CA ILE A 76 -4.10 8.25 -0.55
C ILE A 76 -3.20 7.55 0.46
N GLY A 77 -1.91 7.79 0.37
CA GLY A 77 -0.94 7.22 1.30
C GLY A 77 0.16 8.18 1.68
N MET A 78 1.02 7.75 2.61
CA MET A 78 2.18 8.49 3.07
C MET A 78 1.84 9.92 3.54
N VAL A 79 0.69 10.10 4.18
CA VAL A 79 0.27 11.41 4.73
C VAL A 79 1.09 11.69 5.99
N LEU A 80 2.08 12.55 5.85
CA LEU A 80 3.03 12.88 6.90
C LEU A 80 3.09 14.40 7.13
N VAL A 81 3.29 14.78 8.37
CA VAL A 81 3.58 16.16 8.79
C VAL A 81 4.78 16.11 9.72
N ALA A 82 5.79 16.93 9.47
CA ALA A 82 6.99 17.00 10.31
C ALA A 82 6.65 17.22 11.78
N GLY A 83 7.37 16.55 12.68
CA GLY A 83 7.10 16.56 14.10
C GLY A 83 7.02 17.97 14.69
N ARG A 84 7.95 18.87 14.26
CA ARG A 84 7.98 20.29 14.66
C ARG A 84 6.75 21.09 14.23
N HIS A 85 6.00 20.61 13.24
CA HIS A 85 4.80 21.26 12.70
C HIS A 85 3.50 20.47 13.00
N ALA A 86 3.59 19.48 13.88
CA ALA A 86 2.44 18.68 14.25
C ALA A 86 1.36 19.52 14.97
N ARG A 87 0.08 19.13 14.80
CA ARG A 87 -1.10 19.76 15.43
C ARG A 87 -1.32 21.24 15.09
N GLN A 88 -0.70 21.75 14.01
CA GLN A 88 -0.87 23.12 13.51
C GLN A 88 -1.81 23.21 12.30
N GLY A 89 -2.63 22.17 12.05
CA GLY A 89 -3.61 22.14 10.97
C GLY A 89 -3.03 21.82 9.58
N VAL A 90 -1.71 21.58 9.46
CA VAL A 90 -1.02 21.31 8.19
C VAL A 90 -1.57 20.07 7.49
N GLY A 91 -1.71 18.96 8.20
CA GLY A 91 -2.26 17.71 7.63
C GLY A 91 -3.69 17.88 7.12
N ARG A 92 -4.53 18.61 7.86
CA ARG A 92 -5.90 18.94 7.41
C ARG A 92 -5.89 19.79 6.13
N ARG A 93 -5.01 20.76 6.05
CA ARG A 93 -4.84 21.63 4.87
C ARG A 93 -4.40 20.80 3.66
N LEU A 94 -3.39 19.95 3.81
CA LEU A 94 -2.89 19.08 2.74
C LEU A 94 -4.00 18.14 2.25
N MET A 95 -4.70 17.46 3.17
CA MET A 95 -5.78 16.54 2.84
C MET A 95 -6.97 17.23 2.16
N ARG A 96 -7.37 18.42 2.61
CA ARG A 96 -8.42 19.20 1.92
C ARG A 96 -8.03 19.57 0.50
N HIS A 97 -6.75 19.92 0.27
CA HIS A 97 -6.23 20.17 -1.06
C HIS A 97 -6.34 18.92 -1.94
N VAL A 98 -5.93 17.77 -1.43
CA VAL A 98 -6.01 16.49 -2.15
C VAL A 98 -7.46 16.12 -2.48
N VAL A 99 -8.37 16.17 -1.50
CA VAL A 99 -9.80 15.88 -1.73
C VAL A 99 -10.38 16.81 -2.79
N SER A 100 -10.06 18.09 -2.72
CA SER A 100 -10.49 19.07 -3.74
C SER A 100 -9.89 18.80 -5.12
N ALA A 101 -8.63 18.41 -5.19
CA ALA A 101 -7.93 18.13 -6.46
C ALA A 101 -8.46 16.84 -7.14
N MET A 102 -9.00 15.89 -6.36
CA MET A 102 -9.58 14.65 -6.89
C MET A 102 -11.05 14.81 -7.32
N GLY A 103 -11.70 15.92 -6.97
CA GLY A 103 -13.05 16.22 -7.40
C GLY A 103 -14.06 15.15 -6.98
N ALA A 104 -14.73 14.52 -7.96
CA ALA A 104 -15.73 13.48 -7.73
C ALA A 104 -15.15 12.06 -7.60
N THR A 105 -13.85 11.88 -7.83
CA THR A 105 -13.20 10.57 -7.73
C THR A 105 -13.31 10.01 -6.32
N PRO A 106 -13.86 8.79 -6.12
CA PRO A 106 -13.88 8.14 -4.83
C PRO A 106 -12.45 7.94 -4.29
N LEU A 107 -12.30 8.10 -2.98
CA LEU A 107 -10.98 7.99 -2.32
C LEU A 107 -10.96 6.86 -1.31
N THR A 108 -9.80 6.21 -1.19
CA THR A 108 -9.51 5.25 -0.12
C THR A 108 -8.18 5.54 0.54
N LEU A 109 -8.02 5.13 1.79
CA LEU A 109 -6.75 5.17 2.52
C LEU A 109 -6.73 4.13 3.64
N HIS A 110 -5.52 3.82 4.11
CA HIS A 110 -5.31 3.05 5.32
C HIS A 110 -4.87 4.00 6.44
N ALA A 111 -5.73 4.17 7.41
CA ALA A 111 -5.51 5.09 8.52
C ALA A 111 -4.89 4.37 9.72
N THR A 112 -3.77 4.90 10.21
CA THR A 112 -3.28 4.52 11.55
C THR A 112 -4.25 5.03 12.62
N PRO A 113 -4.26 4.46 13.84
CA PRO A 113 -5.08 4.99 14.94
C PRO A 113 -4.86 6.47 15.21
N TYR A 114 -3.62 6.96 15.03
CA TYR A 114 -3.27 8.37 15.20
C TYR A 114 -3.85 9.27 14.10
N GLY A 115 -3.86 8.82 12.83
CA GLY A 115 -4.34 9.60 11.68
C GLY A 115 -5.86 9.55 11.50
N ARG A 116 -6.52 8.50 11.97
CA ARG A 116 -7.95 8.24 11.77
C ARG A 116 -8.86 9.43 12.12
N PRO A 117 -8.72 10.11 13.28
CA PRO A 117 -9.60 11.24 13.62
C PRO A 117 -9.59 12.37 12.58
N LEU A 118 -8.44 12.65 11.97
CA LEU A 118 -8.32 13.64 10.90
C LEU A 118 -9.17 13.26 9.68
N TYR A 119 -9.15 12.00 9.29
CA TYR A 119 -9.89 11.53 8.12
C TYR A 119 -11.40 11.48 8.39
N GLU A 120 -11.81 11.09 9.59
CA GLU A 120 -13.22 11.13 10.01
C GLU A 120 -13.78 12.57 9.97
N GLU A 121 -13.02 13.57 10.44
CA GLU A 121 -13.39 14.99 10.31
C GLU A 121 -13.54 15.46 8.85
N LEU A 122 -12.81 14.85 7.92
CA LEU A 122 -12.87 15.16 6.50
C LEU A 122 -13.97 14.39 5.76
N GLY A 123 -14.73 13.54 6.47
CA GLY A 123 -15.85 12.80 5.93
C GLY A 123 -15.52 11.39 5.44
N PHE A 124 -14.30 10.89 5.65
CA PHE A 124 -13.98 9.49 5.40
C PHE A 124 -14.68 8.58 6.39
N LYS A 125 -15.13 7.43 5.91
CA LYS A 125 -15.80 6.40 6.72
C LYS A 125 -14.98 5.13 6.76
N VAL A 126 -14.98 4.44 7.89
CA VAL A 126 -14.35 3.12 8.03
C VAL A 126 -15.17 2.09 7.26
N THR A 127 -14.52 1.37 6.36
CA THR A 127 -15.11 0.30 5.53
C THR A 127 -14.48 -1.06 5.77
N GLY A 128 -13.33 -1.09 6.47
CA GLY A 128 -12.61 -2.32 6.76
C GLY A 128 -11.44 -2.08 7.70
N ARG A 129 -10.65 -3.14 7.88
CA ARG A 129 -9.46 -3.12 8.72
C ARG A 129 -8.41 -4.06 8.15
N ALA A 130 -7.15 -3.67 8.20
CA ALA A 130 -6.02 -4.53 7.86
C ALA A 130 -5.13 -4.73 9.10
N GLU A 131 -4.64 -5.94 9.27
CA GLU A 131 -3.69 -6.30 10.31
C GLU A 131 -2.30 -6.44 9.70
N MET A 132 -1.35 -5.66 10.20
CA MET A 132 0.05 -5.79 9.87
C MET A 132 0.65 -6.93 10.70
N VAL A 133 1.15 -7.95 10.02
CA VAL A 133 1.89 -9.05 10.63
C VAL A 133 3.32 -9.06 10.12
N ARG A 134 4.27 -9.46 10.99
CA ARG A 134 5.71 -9.53 10.67
C ARG A 134 6.37 -10.67 11.45
N GLY A 135 7.33 -11.33 10.84
CA GLY A 135 8.15 -12.34 11.49
C GLY A 135 8.93 -13.19 10.51
N TYR A 136 9.79 -14.03 11.06
CA TYR A 136 10.47 -15.07 10.29
C TYR A 136 9.49 -16.21 10.04
N PHE A 137 9.18 -16.45 8.78
CA PHE A 137 8.27 -17.51 8.40
C PHE A 137 8.92 -18.87 8.61
N THR A 138 8.27 -19.72 9.40
CA THR A 138 8.69 -21.09 9.64
C THR A 138 7.84 -22.05 8.82
N ALA A 139 8.48 -22.80 7.94
CA ALA A 139 7.80 -23.86 7.20
C ALA A 139 7.34 -24.97 8.17
N GLY A 140 6.12 -25.47 7.98
CA GLY A 140 5.56 -26.52 8.84
C GLY A 140 4.08 -26.78 8.55
N GLY A 141 3.59 -27.94 9.01
CA GLY A 141 2.25 -28.40 8.73
C GLY A 141 2.05 -28.90 7.30
N PRO A 142 0.80 -29.17 6.88
CA PRO A 142 0.51 -29.58 5.52
C PRO A 142 0.92 -28.50 4.52
N GLU A 143 1.69 -28.88 3.50
CA GLU A 143 2.02 -27.97 2.42
C GLU A 143 0.79 -27.72 1.54
N PRO A 144 0.58 -26.45 1.12
CA PRO A 144 -0.46 -26.14 0.16
C PRO A 144 -0.22 -26.92 -1.16
N ARG A 145 -1.26 -27.61 -1.65
CA ARG A 145 -1.16 -28.45 -2.87
C ARG A 145 -1.23 -27.69 -4.18
N VAL A 146 -1.13 -26.37 -4.13
CA VAL A 146 -1.22 -25.48 -5.30
C VAL A 146 0.16 -25.27 -5.90
N ALA A 147 0.30 -25.52 -7.19
CA ALA A 147 1.54 -25.27 -7.91
C ALA A 147 1.83 -23.77 -8.00
N THR A 148 3.04 -23.39 -7.59
CA THR A 148 3.51 -22.00 -7.69
C THR A 148 4.86 -21.94 -8.39
N ARG A 149 5.07 -20.89 -9.18
CA ARG A 149 6.34 -20.64 -9.87
C ARG A 149 6.68 -19.15 -9.91
N ALA A 150 7.90 -18.82 -10.30
CA ALA A 150 8.24 -17.44 -10.66
C ALA A 150 7.38 -16.99 -11.83
N ALA A 151 6.90 -15.75 -11.78
CA ALA A 151 6.25 -15.13 -12.93
C ALA A 151 7.28 -14.85 -14.03
N THR A 152 6.83 -14.94 -15.26
CA THR A 152 7.59 -14.57 -16.47
C THR A 152 6.93 -13.38 -17.17
N ALA A 153 7.58 -12.82 -18.18
CA ALA A 153 6.99 -11.74 -18.97
C ALA A 153 5.70 -12.19 -19.68
N GLU A 154 5.57 -13.47 -20.03
CA GLU A 154 4.39 -14.05 -20.68
C GLU A 154 3.16 -14.06 -19.77
N ASP A 155 3.37 -14.10 -18.45
CA ASP A 155 2.28 -14.11 -17.46
C ASP A 155 1.63 -12.74 -17.27
N LEU A 156 2.31 -11.66 -17.66
CA LEU A 156 1.91 -10.29 -17.32
C LEU A 156 0.48 -9.97 -17.77
N THR A 157 0.09 -10.40 -18.97
CA THR A 157 -1.28 -10.18 -19.46
C THR A 157 -2.33 -10.87 -18.61
N ALA A 158 -2.05 -12.11 -18.17
CA ALA A 158 -2.96 -12.86 -17.31
C ALA A 158 -3.02 -12.27 -15.90
N ILE A 159 -1.87 -11.83 -15.35
CA ILE A 159 -1.79 -11.13 -14.06
C ILE A 159 -2.62 -9.84 -14.10
N LEU A 160 -2.47 -9.01 -15.15
CA LEU A 160 -3.22 -7.76 -15.30
C LEU A 160 -4.74 -7.98 -15.34
N ARG A 161 -5.21 -8.99 -16.08
CA ARG A 161 -6.64 -9.33 -16.14
C ARG A 161 -7.17 -9.81 -14.79
N LEU A 162 -6.42 -10.67 -14.11
CA LEU A 162 -6.78 -11.15 -12.78
C LEU A 162 -6.82 -10.01 -11.78
N ASP A 163 -5.82 -9.12 -11.83
CA ASP A 163 -5.71 -7.96 -10.96
C ASP A 163 -6.89 -7.02 -11.14
N GLU A 164 -7.20 -6.61 -12.35
CA GLU A 164 -8.33 -5.72 -12.66
C GLU A 164 -9.66 -6.31 -12.20
N GLN A 165 -9.88 -7.61 -12.48
CA GLN A 165 -11.08 -8.33 -12.05
C GLN A 165 -11.26 -8.31 -10.52
N VAL A 166 -10.16 -8.53 -9.78
CA VAL A 166 -10.20 -8.67 -8.32
C VAL A 166 -10.13 -7.31 -7.64
N PHE A 167 -9.31 -6.39 -8.13
CA PHE A 167 -9.20 -5.05 -7.57
C PHE A 167 -10.42 -4.17 -7.88
N GLY A 168 -11.05 -4.40 -9.03
CA GLY A 168 -12.25 -3.67 -9.46
C GLY A 168 -11.97 -2.31 -10.11
N ALA A 169 -10.72 -2.03 -10.45
CA ALA A 169 -10.29 -0.88 -11.24
C ALA A 169 -8.97 -1.18 -11.94
N ASP A 170 -8.74 -0.56 -13.10
CA ASP A 170 -7.47 -0.69 -13.83
C ASP A 170 -6.33 -0.06 -13.03
N ARG A 171 -5.37 -0.88 -12.62
CA ARG A 171 -4.10 -0.45 -12.03
C ARG A 171 -2.88 -1.00 -12.77
N THR A 172 -3.00 -1.11 -14.09
CA THR A 172 -1.94 -1.56 -15.01
C THR A 172 -0.62 -0.85 -14.73
N HIS A 173 -0.65 0.48 -14.48
CA HIS A 173 0.54 1.28 -14.19
C HIS A 173 1.25 0.90 -12.86
N ILE A 174 0.55 0.27 -11.92
CA ILE A 174 1.13 -0.30 -10.69
C ILE A 174 1.70 -1.69 -10.98
N VAL A 175 0.88 -2.57 -11.53
CA VAL A 175 1.22 -3.99 -11.71
C VAL A 175 2.38 -4.18 -12.66
N THR A 176 2.46 -3.41 -13.75
CA THR A 176 3.58 -3.46 -14.72
C THR A 176 4.93 -3.01 -14.14
N ARG A 177 4.93 -2.33 -12.98
CA ARG A 177 6.14 -1.93 -12.28
C ARG A 177 6.65 -2.98 -11.28
N LEU A 178 5.82 -3.96 -10.91
CA LEU A 178 6.18 -4.98 -9.93
C LEU A 178 7.45 -5.76 -10.31
N PRO A 179 7.70 -6.16 -11.58
CA PRO A 179 8.93 -6.88 -11.94
C PRO A 179 10.21 -6.09 -11.68
N ALA A 180 10.16 -4.76 -11.69
CA ALA A 180 11.31 -3.90 -11.37
C ALA A 180 11.33 -3.43 -9.92
N PHE A 181 10.20 -3.48 -9.24
CA PHE A 181 10.06 -3.03 -7.86
C PHE A 181 10.29 -4.14 -6.84
N ALA A 182 9.84 -5.35 -7.16
CA ALA A 182 9.90 -6.49 -6.24
C ALA A 182 11.08 -7.41 -6.55
N ASP A 183 11.67 -8.00 -5.51
CA ASP A 183 12.70 -9.03 -5.65
C ASP A 183 12.11 -10.35 -6.15
N GLN A 184 10.82 -10.57 -5.89
CA GLN A 184 10.12 -11.78 -6.28
C GLN A 184 8.71 -11.44 -6.76
N LEU A 185 8.32 -12.02 -7.89
CA LEU A 185 6.94 -12.07 -8.38
C LEU A 185 6.58 -13.54 -8.66
N ARG A 186 5.55 -14.03 -7.99
CA ARG A 186 5.11 -15.43 -8.05
C ARG A 186 3.70 -15.53 -8.57
N VAL A 187 3.42 -16.60 -9.31
CA VAL A 187 2.08 -16.97 -9.74
C VAL A 187 1.72 -18.35 -9.20
N ALA A 188 0.44 -18.54 -8.94
CA ALA A 188 -0.18 -19.84 -8.68
C ALA A 188 -0.98 -20.24 -9.93
N GLU A 189 -0.83 -21.48 -10.36
CA GLU A 189 -1.39 -21.98 -11.62
C GLU A 189 -2.16 -23.28 -11.41
N GLU A 190 -3.30 -23.40 -12.09
CA GLU A 190 -4.10 -24.62 -12.13
C GLU A 190 -4.71 -24.76 -13.55
N GLY A 191 -4.49 -25.93 -14.16
CA GLY A 191 -5.01 -26.20 -15.52
C GLY A 191 -4.53 -25.22 -16.59
N GLY A 192 -3.31 -24.67 -16.46
CA GLY A 192 -2.77 -23.65 -17.37
C GLY A 192 -3.33 -22.24 -17.18
N GLN A 193 -4.08 -22.00 -16.11
CA GLN A 193 -4.63 -20.69 -15.77
C GLN A 193 -3.98 -20.13 -14.49
N ILE A 194 -3.65 -18.84 -14.51
CA ILE A 194 -3.20 -18.13 -13.29
C ILE A 194 -4.41 -17.87 -12.42
N ILE A 195 -4.38 -18.45 -11.20
CA ILE A 195 -5.44 -18.37 -10.19
C ILE A 195 -5.06 -17.49 -8.99
N GLY A 196 -3.83 -16.96 -8.98
CA GLY A 196 -3.34 -16.03 -8.00
C GLY A 196 -1.94 -15.55 -8.34
N TYR A 197 -1.58 -14.41 -7.76
CA TYR A 197 -0.22 -13.88 -7.84
C TYR A 197 0.13 -13.09 -6.58
N ALA A 198 1.41 -13.03 -6.28
CA ALA A 198 1.95 -12.22 -5.18
C ALA A 198 3.36 -11.73 -5.49
N ALA A 199 3.69 -10.57 -4.94
CA ALA A 199 5.05 -10.04 -4.97
C ALA A 199 5.65 -9.98 -3.56
N ALA A 200 6.98 -10.03 -3.47
CA ALA A 200 7.74 -9.68 -2.28
C ALA A 200 8.78 -8.63 -2.65
N TRP A 201 8.70 -7.45 -2.03
CA TRP A 201 9.59 -6.34 -2.30
C TRP A 201 10.39 -5.93 -1.05
N PRO A 202 11.63 -5.44 -1.24
CA PRO A 202 12.53 -5.14 -0.14
C PRO A 202 12.10 -3.89 0.61
N ASN A 203 12.07 -3.95 1.92
CA ASN A 203 11.78 -2.82 2.79
C ASN A 203 12.66 -2.86 4.04
N MET A 204 13.73 -2.11 4.02
CA MET A 204 14.74 -2.11 5.08
C MET A 204 15.25 -3.54 5.35
N ASP A 205 14.96 -4.10 6.52
CA ASP A 205 15.34 -5.42 6.97
C ASP A 205 14.29 -6.52 6.70
N THR A 206 13.19 -6.19 6.04
CA THR A 206 12.08 -7.11 5.74
C THR A 206 11.83 -7.27 4.25
N HIS A 207 11.12 -8.34 3.87
CA HIS A 207 10.39 -8.41 2.61
C HIS A 207 8.90 -8.18 2.87
N VAL A 208 8.33 -7.20 2.19
CA VAL A 208 6.88 -6.96 2.24
C VAL A 208 6.20 -7.82 1.19
N VAL A 209 5.28 -8.66 1.62
CA VAL A 209 4.40 -9.44 0.74
C VAL A 209 3.20 -8.58 0.37
N GLY A 210 3.14 -8.22 -0.89
CA GLY A 210 2.06 -7.43 -1.48
C GLY A 210 2.40 -6.96 -2.91
N PRO A 211 1.41 -6.97 -3.83
CA PRO A 211 0.03 -7.42 -3.64
C PRO A 211 -0.06 -8.94 -3.40
N LEU A 212 -1.14 -9.37 -2.76
CA LEU A 212 -1.49 -10.78 -2.67
C LEU A 212 -2.94 -10.93 -3.14
N ILE A 213 -3.10 -11.44 -4.34
CA ILE A 213 -4.38 -11.76 -4.98
C ILE A 213 -4.42 -13.26 -5.24
N ALA A 214 -5.48 -13.91 -4.80
CA ALA A 214 -5.63 -15.34 -4.91
C ALA A 214 -7.10 -15.75 -5.05
N ARG A 215 -7.35 -16.87 -5.71
CA ARG A 215 -8.70 -17.44 -5.84
C ARG A 215 -9.33 -17.75 -4.48
N ASP A 216 -8.53 -18.26 -3.54
CA ASP A 216 -8.93 -18.68 -2.21
C ASP A 216 -7.75 -18.67 -1.23
N THR A 217 -8.01 -18.95 0.05
CA THR A 217 -6.99 -18.95 1.12
C THR A 217 -5.88 -19.97 0.86
N SER A 218 -6.19 -21.15 0.30
CA SER A 218 -5.17 -22.18 0.01
C SER A 218 -4.16 -21.69 -1.04
N VAL A 219 -4.63 -20.96 -2.06
CA VAL A 219 -3.77 -20.32 -3.06
C VAL A 219 -2.93 -19.18 -2.44
N ALA A 220 -3.51 -18.39 -1.55
CA ALA A 220 -2.79 -17.33 -0.83
C ALA A 220 -1.68 -17.92 0.06
N GLN A 221 -1.96 -18.99 0.79
CA GLN A 221 -0.99 -19.73 1.60
C GLN A 221 0.18 -20.27 0.76
N ALA A 222 -0.13 -20.88 -0.41
CA ALA A 222 0.88 -21.40 -1.33
C ALA A 222 1.82 -20.31 -1.84
N LEU A 223 1.26 -19.13 -2.20
CA LEU A 223 2.04 -17.98 -2.66
C LEU A 223 2.94 -17.44 -1.56
N ILE A 224 2.43 -17.25 -0.32
CA ILE A 224 3.24 -16.80 0.81
C ILE A 224 4.37 -17.81 1.11
N ALA A 225 4.06 -19.11 1.20
CA ALA A 225 5.07 -20.14 1.44
C ALA A 225 6.16 -20.14 0.36
N SER A 226 5.75 -19.97 -0.91
CA SER A 226 6.66 -19.89 -2.06
C SER A 226 7.58 -18.66 -2.03
N LEU A 227 7.09 -17.52 -1.57
CA LEU A 227 7.88 -16.30 -1.36
C LEU A 227 8.84 -16.48 -0.17
N ALA A 228 8.34 -17.01 0.94
CA ALA A 228 9.10 -17.24 2.17
C ALA A 228 10.31 -18.18 1.95
N ALA A 229 10.14 -19.24 1.14
CA ALA A 229 11.19 -20.17 0.81
C ALA A 229 12.39 -19.57 0.04
N ARG A 230 12.29 -18.31 -0.38
CA ARG A 230 13.27 -17.60 -1.21
C ARG A 230 13.86 -16.35 -0.54
N THR A 231 13.70 -16.21 0.76
CA THR A 231 14.24 -15.10 1.55
C THR A 231 14.70 -15.60 2.91
N ASP A 232 15.76 -15.01 3.40
CA ASP A 232 16.27 -15.15 4.77
C ASP A 232 15.82 -14.00 5.68
N ARG A 233 15.05 -13.04 5.13
CA ARG A 233 14.55 -11.88 5.86
C ARG A 233 13.16 -12.17 6.46
N PRO A 234 12.80 -11.48 7.56
CA PRO A 234 11.43 -11.55 8.04
C PRO A 234 10.45 -11.04 6.98
N LEU A 235 9.31 -11.72 6.87
CA LEU A 235 8.20 -11.25 6.05
C LEU A 235 7.38 -10.23 6.83
N ARG A 236 6.82 -9.26 6.11
CA ARG A 236 5.77 -8.36 6.58
C ARG A 236 4.64 -8.37 5.57
N THR A 237 3.40 -8.36 6.03
CA THR A 237 2.24 -8.20 5.16
C THR A 237 1.11 -7.50 5.91
N ASP A 238 0.24 -6.79 5.19
CA ASP A 238 -0.93 -6.09 5.72
C ASP A 238 -2.18 -6.83 5.23
N ILE A 239 -2.66 -7.82 5.99
CA ILE A 239 -3.77 -8.69 5.61
C ILE A 239 -5.10 -8.07 6.03
N ASP A 240 -6.10 -8.04 5.12
CA ASP A 240 -7.46 -7.66 5.48
C ASP A 240 -8.03 -8.64 6.51
N VAL A 241 -8.60 -8.11 7.60
CA VAL A 241 -9.06 -8.93 8.73
C VAL A 241 -10.19 -9.90 8.40
N ARG A 242 -10.88 -9.75 7.27
CA ARG A 242 -11.87 -10.73 6.78
C ARG A 242 -11.25 -12.08 6.39
N HIS A 243 -9.94 -12.12 6.21
CA HIS A 243 -9.19 -13.35 5.91
C HIS A 243 -8.61 -13.99 7.19
N GLU A 244 -9.48 -14.29 8.15
CA GLU A 244 -9.12 -14.81 9.48
C GLU A 244 -8.31 -16.10 9.40
N GLU A 245 -8.67 -17.00 8.46
CA GLU A 245 -7.96 -18.26 8.25
C GLU A 245 -6.51 -18.01 7.83
N LEU A 246 -6.26 -17.08 6.90
CA LEU A 246 -4.91 -16.73 6.49
C LEU A 246 -4.12 -16.07 7.63
N LEU A 247 -4.74 -15.16 8.38
CA LEU A 247 -4.13 -14.52 9.54
C LEU A 247 -3.71 -15.54 10.60
N THR A 248 -4.57 -16.49 10.91
CA THR A 248 -4.27 -17.58 11.85
C THR A 248 -3.10 -18.40 11.32
N TRP A 249 -3.14 -18.80 10.06
CA TRP A 249 -2.12 -19.63 9.43
C TRP A 249 -0.72 -18.97 9.40
N VAL A 250 -0.63 -17.65 9.10
CA VAL A 250 0.68 -16.97 9.13
C VAL A 250 1.21 -16.79 10.55
N LYS A 251 0.32 -16.57 11.54
CA LYS A 251 0.71 -16.47 12.95
C LYS A 251 1.23 -17.79 13.51
N GLU A 252 0.63 -18.90 13.16
CA GLU A 252 1.12 -20.23 13.51
C GLU A 252 2.50 -20.54 12.90
N ARG A 253 2.91 -19.76 11.89
CA ARG A 253 4.19 -19.86 11.18
C ARG A 253 5.19 -18.76 11.54
N GLY A 254 4.99 -18.10 12.67
CA GLY A 254 5.97 -17.19 13.26
C GLY A 254 5.81 -15.71 12.88
N LEU A 255 4.73 -15.32 12.20
CA LEU A 255 4.42 -13.92 12.03
C LEU A 255 3.57 -13.41 13.22
N GLU A 256 3.94 -12.28 13.77
CA GLU A 256 3.25 -11.68 14.90
C GLU A 256 2.49 -10.41 14.47
N SER A 257 1.37 -10.12 15.15
CA SER A 257 0.61 -8.89 14.97
C SER A 257 1.40 -7.69 15.48
N LEU A 258 1.61 -6.68 14.65
CA LEU A 258 2.30 -5.46 15.03
C LEU A 258 1.36 -4.25 15.14
N ALA A 259 0.43 -4.12 14.21
CA ALA A 259 -0.42 -2.94 14.13
C ALA A 259 -1.70 -3.25 13.36
N PHE A 260 -2.66 -2.35 13.49
CA PHE A 260 -3.88 -2.36 12.71
C PHE A 260 -4.10 -1.01 12.05
N ASN A 261 -4.52 -1.04 10.79
CA ASN A 261 -4.94 0.14 10.05
C ASN A 261 -6.42 0.03 9.70
N SER A 262 -7.15 1.13 9.85
CA SER A 262 -8.52 1.21 9.36
C SER A 262 -8.51 1.46 7.86
N VAL A 263 -9.19 0.63 7.07
CA VAL A 263 -9.48 0.95 5.67
C VAL A 263 -10.63 1.95 5.67
N MET A 264 -10.43 3.10 5.03
CA MET A 264 -11.42 4.16 5.00
C MET A 264 -11.72 4.60 3.57
N SER A 265 -12.95 5.01 3.30
CA SER A 265 -13.39 5.53 2.00
C SER A 265 -14.07 6.90 2.12
N TYR A 266 -14.01 7.66 1.02
CA TYR A 266 -14.69 8.94 0.85
C TYR A 266 -15.34 8.98 -0.53
N GLY A 267 -16.57 9.47 -0.62
CA GLY A 267 -17.30 9.57 -1.89
C GLY A 267 -17.91 8.24 -2.38
N ILE A 268 -17.70 7.13 -1.66
CA ILE A 268 -18.25 5.82 -1.99
C ILE A 268 -18.55 5.03 -0.71
N THR A 269 -19.60 4.21 -0.72
CA THR A 269 -20.00 3.38 0.43
C THR A 269 -19.29 2.03 0.45
N GLU A 270 -19.05 1.46 -0.73
CA GLU A 270 -18.36 0.18 -0.89
C GLU A 270 -17.20 0.34 -1.86
N LEU A 271 -16.03 -0.11 -1.47
CA LEU A 271 -14.85 -0.12 -2.34
C LEU A 271 -15.04 -1.20 -3.42
N PRO A 272 -14.64 -0.91 -4.68
CA PRO A 272 -14.79 -1.85 -5.77
C PRO A 272 -13.96 -3.12 -5.58
N GLY A 273 -14.28 -4.13 -6.38
CA GLY A 273 -13.52 -5.37 -6.49
C GLY A 273 -14.05 -6.52 -5.63
N ASP A 274 -13.37 -7.66 -5.77
CA ASP A 274 -13.66 -8.89 -5.04
C ASP A 274 -12.74 -9.01 -3.82
N TRP A 275 -13.23 -8.53 -2.70
CA TRP A 275 -12.49 -8.54 -1.44
C TRP A 275 -12.27 -9.93 -0.85
N SER A 276 -13.01 -10.95 -1.30
CA SER A 276 -12.76 -12.34 -0.88
C SER A 276 -11.47 -12.90 -1.48
N ARG A 277 -10.98 -12.30 -2.56
CA ARG A 277 -9.78 -12.70 -3.32
C ARG A 277 -8.61 -11.71 -3.17
N ARG A 278 -8.85 -10.57 -2.52
CA ARG A 278 -7.85 -9.52 -2.26
C ARG A 278 -7.35 -9.61 -0.83
N PHE A 279 -6.25 -10.34 -0.62
CA PHE A 279 -5.72 -10.66 0.71
C PHE A 279 -4.83 -9.56 1.29
N ALA A 280 -3.95 -8.98 0.48
CA ALA A 280 -3.08 -7.88 0.89
C ALA A 280 -2.86 -6.87 -0.25
N PRO A 281 -2.73 -5.57 0.07
CA PRO A 281 -2.42 -4.52 -0.91
C PRO A 281 -0.96 -4.60 -1.39
N VAL A 282 -0.63 -3.91 -2.47
CA VAL A 282 0.78 -3.66 -2.85
C VAL A 282 1.52 -3.02 -1.68
N THR A 283 0.92 -2.03 -1.10
CA THR A 283 1.29 -1.35 0.15
C THR A 283 0.06 -0.62 0.66
N VAL A 284 -0.06 -0.43 1.96
CA VAL A 284 -1.14 0.38 2.57
C VAL A 284 -1.22 1.83 2.04
N ALA A 285 -0.21 2.27 1.31
CA ALA A 285 -0.16 3.60 0.71
C ALA A 285 -0.71 3.65 -0.72
N ALA A 286 -0.95 2.49 -1.35
CA ALA A 286 -1.43 2.39 -2.74
C ALA A 286 -2.52 1.32 -2.92
N GLY A 287 -3.11 0.82 -1.87
CA GLY A 287 -4.24 -0.10 -1.92
C GLY A 287 -3.98 -1.50 -2.45
#